data_352545bc7d00f3a7af16d246f6438dba
#
_entry.id   352545bc7d00f3a7af16d246f6438dba
#
_cell.length_a   1.000
_cell.length_b   1.000
_cell.length_c   1.000
_cell.angle_alpha   90.00
_cell.angle_beta   90.00
_cell.angle_gamma   90.00
#
_symmetry.space_group_name_H-M   'P 1'
#
loop_
_entity.id
_entity.type
_entity.pdbx_description
1 polymer ?
#
loop_
_entity_poly.entity_id
_entity_poly.type
_entity_poly.pdbx_seq_one_letter_code
_entity_poly.pdbx_strand_id
1 'polypeptide(L)'
;MKKLTYIALTVLAVFSVSCRNRVTGNRYMTPFVARVLEDTASYEHGVMASYLPGGKTGSIAVVGEPEETVLLTEALLTSDRFDNINGKPVSDGLPDFAGEVFAPILDVANAPYSGYVSAANEDFLSELSVRNFIAALDTACNLSSYDTDRLVHKSAAKMVILSSSYASAYGYYDIDTLCQLAGKPVAVIPVAQAMLDHAWERHGNGLHLGVWTTSDVIGAGVWSTVFPRSAREHGDPAARYEAFSPDSSHTVLDRFLEFMRKYASVGKPARLSALVLDDPSVSVDSLRAAVQSVMQVDRDRYITYRNLLTDDFEVIDPASSVASVCYSYLRKTNRFTHKVAYPDAKLYATAPVNGLPESAYTPDGWLTDEFRYMRAVNLDEPSYSLVELKDKYITPELLEMMLAVTPKLFALYVR
;
A
#
# COMPACT_ATOMS: atom_id res chain seq x y z
N MET A 1 -20.57 -3.96 52.71
CA MET A 1 -19.53 -3.16 52.07
C MET A 1 -18.47 -4.10 51.50
N LYS A 2 -18.60 -4.56 50.28
CA LYS A 2 -17.64 -5.32 49.47
C LYS A 2 -18.28 -5.60 48.11
N LYS A 3 -18.40 -4.59 47.26
CA LYS A 3 -18.75 -4.71 45.85
C LYS A 3 -18.38 -3.37 45.20
N LEU A 4 -17.10 -3.14 44.95
CA LEU A 4 -16.64 -2.04 44.10
C LEU A 4 -15.13 -2.19 43.86
N THR A 5 -14.68 -3.23 43.19
CA THR A 5 -13.27 -3.33 42.76
C THR A 5 -13.08 -4.33 41.61
N TYR A 6 -13.99 -4.38 40.64
CA TYR A 6 -13.83 -5.21 39.43
C TYR A 6 -14.30 -4.50 38.13
N ILE A 7 -14.06 -3.21 38.03
CA ILE A 7 -14.27 -2.49 36.76
C ILE A 7 -13.08 -1.53 36.59
N ALA A 8 -11.93 -2.03 36.26
CA ALA A 8 -10.79 -1.22 35.82
C ALA A 8 -9.64 -2.06 35.25
N LEU A 9 -9.90 -3.14 34.54
CA LEU A 9 -8.82 -3.93 33.90
C LEU A 9 -9.26 -4.59 32.59
N THR A 10 -10.10 -3.91 31.84
CA THR A 10 -10.37 -4.30 30.45
C THR A 10 -10.43 -3.01 29.65
N VAL A 11 -9.61 -2.90 28.68
CA VAL A 11 -9.41 -1.84 27.68
C VAL A 11 -8.10 -1.09 27.87
N LEU A 12 -7.02 -1.72 27.46
CA LEU A 12 -5.84 -1.04 26.91
C LEU A 12 -5.10 -1.99 25.96
N ALA A 13 -5.80 -2.59 25.01
CA ALA A 13 -5.19 -2.99 23.75
C ALA A 13 -5.25 -1.75 22.86
N VAL A 14 -4.36 -0.80 23.11
CA VAL A 14 -4.10 0.31 22.21
C VAL A 14 -3.34 -0.28 21.02
N PHE A 15 -4.05 -0.58 19.95
CA PHE A 15 -3.42 -0.77 18.65
C PHE A 15 -2.78 0.57 18.25
N SER A 16 -1.51 0.67 18.50
CA SER A 16 -0.67 1.72 17.94
C SER A 16 -0.38 1.38 16.48
N VAL A 17 -1.28 1.77 15.58
CA VAL A 17 -0.86 2.10 14.23
C VAL A 17 0.08 3.28 14.39
N SER A 18 1.32 3.13 13.98
CA SER A 18 2.42 4.08 14.11
C SER A 18 3.19 4.03 15.43
N CYS A 19 4.49 3.87 15.32
CA CYS A 19 5.49 4.00 16.39
C CYS A 19 5.24 3.09 17.60
N ARG A 20 5.10 1.78 17.40
CA ARG A 20 5.50 0.86 18.44
C ARG A 20 6.98 1.10 18.70
N ASN A 21 7.35 1.34 19.98
CA ASN A 21 8.74 1.29 20.42
C ASN A 21 9.32 -0.08 20.09
N ARG A 22 9.71 -0.28 18.83
CA ARG A 22 10.42 -1.46 18.39
C ARG A 22 11.85 -1.28 18.79
N VAL A 23 12.33 -2.18 19.62
CA VAL A 23 13.72 -2.33 19.94
C VAL A 23 14.54 -2.18 18.66
N THR A 24 15.30 -1.11 18.57
CA THR A 24 16.31 -0.88 17.54
C THR A 24 17.43 -1.90 17.74
N GLY A 25 17.19 -3.15 17.29
CA GLY A 25 18.32 -4.01 16.91
C GLY A 25 19.07 -3.29 15.80
N ASN A 26 20.39 -3.52 15.69
CA ASN A 26 21.22 -2.99 14.60
C ASN A 26 20.55 -3.25 13.25
N ARG A 27 19.68 -2.34 12.80
CA ARG A 27 19.11 -2.39 11.46
C ARG A 27 20.15 -1.79 10.53
N TYR A 28 20.39 -2.47 9.44
CA TYR A 28 21.04 -1.87 8.30
C TYR A 28 20.18 -0.66 7.87
N MET A 29 20.77 0.50 7.90
CA MET A 29 20.17 1.75 7.43
C MET A 29 20.72 2.01 6.03
N THR A 30 19.86 2.21 5.05
CA THR A 30 20.33 2.53 3.70
C THR A 30 21.14 3.82 3.71
N PRO A 31 22.16 3.96 2.83
CA PRO A 31 22.97 5.19 2.75
C PRO A 31 22.12 6.43 2.55
N PHE A 32 21.03 6.33 1.82
CA PHE A 32 20.11 7.44 1.60
C PHE A 32 19.41 7.91 2.87
N VAL A 33 18.92 7.00 3.70
CA VAL A 33 18.29 7.35 5.00
C VAL A 33 19.31 8.03 5.92
N ALA A 34 20.56 7.51 5.95
CA ALA A 34 21.64 8.14 6.70
C ALA A 34 21.88 9.58 6.23
N ARG A 35 21.96 9.79 4.92
CA ARG A 35 22.13 11.14 4.35
C ARG A 35 20.99 12.07 4.74
N VAL A 36 19.73 11.63 4.60
CA VAL A 36 18.57 12.46 4.99
C VAL A 36 18.62 12.88 6.44
N LEU A 37 19.16 12.04 7.32
CA LEU A 37 19.27 12.35 8.75
C LEU A 37 20.45 13.27 9.08
N GLU A 38 21.57 13.16 8.39
CA GLU A 38 22.86 13.78 8.74
C GLU A 38 23.19 15.02 7.89
N ASP A 39 22.83 15.01 6.61
CA ASP A 39 23.13 16.12 5.69
C ASP A 39 22.03 17.21 5.77
N THR A 40 22.27 18.18 6.65
CA THR A 40 21.35 19.32 6.85
C THR A 40 21.22 20.24 5.63
N ALA A 41 22.07 20.10 4.62
CA ALA A 41 22.00 20.86 3.38
C ALA A 41 21.17 20.16 2.30
N SER A 42 20.86 18.86 2.46
CA SER A 42 20.05 18.13 1.49
C SER A 42 18.59 18.61 1.50
N TYR A 43 17.99 18.58 0.32
CA TYR A 43 16.57 18.94 0.14
C TYR A 43 15.65 18.08 1.01
N GLU A 44 15.89 16.79 1.01
CA GLU A 44 15.09 15.81 1.74
C GLU A 44 15.18 16.01 3.25
N HIS A 45 16.36 16.37 3.79
CA HIS A 45 16.49 16.77 5.19
C HIS A 45 15.61 18.00 5.47
N GLY A 46 15.65 19.02 4.60
CA GLY A 46 14.84 20.24 4.73
C GLY A 46 13.34 19.94 4.80
N VAL A 47 12.83 19.04 3.95
CA VAL A 47 11.43 18.60 3.97
C VAL A 47 11.12 17.90 5.29
N MET A 48 11.92 16.92 5.70
CA MET A 48 11.72 16.20 6.96
C MET A 48 11.78 17.12 8.17
N ALA A 49 12.73 18.06 8.21
CA ALA A 49 12.89 19.01 9.33
C ALA A 49 11.67 19.95 9.45
N SER A 50 11.18 20.47 8.31
CA SER A 50 10.05 21.41 8.25
C SER A 50 8.68 20.76 8.43
N TYR A 51 8.55 19.45 8.21
CA TYR A 51 7.29 18.73 8.33
C TYR A 51 6.73 18.79 9.75
N LEU A 52 5.46 19.18 9.87
CA LEU A 52 4.75 19.27 11.14
C LEU A 52 3.65 18.17 11.19
N PRO A 53 3.88 17.08 11.93
CA PRO A 53 2.89 16.01 12.05
C PRO A 53 1.69 16.43 12.90
N GLY A 54 0.53 15.88 12.64
CA GLY A 54 -0.58 15.91 13.57
C GLY A 54 -1.75 16.82 13.21
N GLY A 55 -1.74 17.49 12.06
CA GLY A 55 -2.85 18.33 11.60
C GLY A 55 -4.08 17.54 11.13
N LYS A 56 -5.26 18.20 11.18
CA LYS A 56 -6.48 17.75 10.49
C LYS A 56 -6.46 18.14 9.01
N THR A 57 -5.67 19.15 8.69
CA THR A 57 -5.40 19.61 7.33
C THR A 57 -4.26 18.79 6.74
N GLY A 58 -4.20 18.71 5.43
CA GLY A 58 -3.25 17.88 4.71
C GLY A 58 -3.99 16.78 3.94
N SER A 59 -3.30 16.21 2.98
CA SER A 59 -3.85 15.13 2.16
C SER A 59 -3.61 13.76 2.78
N ILE A 60 -4.32 12.75 2.28
CA ILE A 60 -3.99 11.34 2.44
C ILE A 60 -3.24 10.94 1.16
N ALA A 61 -1.94 10.76 1.23
CA ALA A 61 -1.16 10.33 0.08
C ALA A 61 -1.30 8.81 -0.13
N VAL A 62 -1.45 8.41 -1.40
CA VAL A 62 -1.41 7.00 -1.83
C VAL A 62 -0.26 6.89 -2.81
N VAL A 63 0.77 6.11 -2.47
CA VAL A 63 2.08 6.18 -3.13
C VAL A 63 2.52 4.80 -3.56
N GLY A 64 2.86 4.62 -4.82
CA GLY A 64 3.39 3.36 -5.33
C GLY A 64 3.24 3.20 -6.84
N GLU A 65 3.20 1.97 -7.29
CA GLU A 65 3.02 1.65 -8.69
C GLU A 65 1.68 2.17 -9.20
N PRO A 66 1.61 2.61 -10.45
CA PRO A 66 0.46 3.38 -10.95
C PRO A 66 -0.87 2.64 -10.84
N GLU A 67 -0.92 1.37 -11.22
CA GLU A 67 -2.16 0.59 -11.25
C GLU A 67 -2.75 0.41 -9.85
N GLU A 68 -1.97 -0.07 -8.89
CA GLU A 68 -2.42 -0.27 -7.50
C GLU A 68 -2.79 1.07 -6.86
N THR A 69 -2.05 2.14 -7.18
CA THR A 69 -2.31 3.48 -6.64
C THR A 69 -3.65 4.03 -7.07
N VAL A 70 -4.01 3.90 -8.36
CA VAL A 70 -5.31 4.40 -8.85
C VAL A 70 -6.47 3.54 -8.37
N LEU A 71 -6.32 2.20 -8.37
CA LEU A 71 -7.35 1.28 -7.89
C LEU A 71 -7.64 1.50 -6.39
N LEU A 72 -6.60 1.62 -5.57
CA LEU A 72 -6.75 1.86 -4.14
C LEU A 72 -7.34 3.24 -3.86
N THR A 73 -6.93 4.27 -4.61
CA THR A 73 -7.50 5.62 -4.47
C THR A 73 -8.97 5.65 -4.82
N GLU A 74 -9.39 5.00 -5.92
CA GLU A 74 -10.82 4.87 -6.29
C GLU A 74 -11.62 4.22 -5.16
N ALA A 75 -11.11 3.11 -4.61
CA ALA A 75 -11.77 2.39 -3.53
C ALA A 75 -11.93 3.26 -2.27
N LEU A 76 -10.93 4.08 -1.93
CA LEU A 76 -10.99 4.99 -0.79
C LEU A 76 -11.95 6.16 -1.05
N LEU A 77 -11.98 6.71 -2.27
CA LEU A 77 -12.92 7.77 -2.67
C LEU A 77 -14.39 7.33 -2.59
N THR A 78 -14.64 6.05 -2.77
CA THR A 78 -15.99 5.47 -2.83
C THR A 78 -16.36 4.63 -1.60
N SER A 79 -15.45 4.48 -0.65
CA SER A 79 -15.68 3.68 0.56
C SER A 79 -16.88 4.21 1.37
N ASP A 80 -17.81 3.30 1.69
CA ASP A 80 -18.94 3.51 2.58
C ASP A 80 -19.11 2.23 3.42
N ARG A 81 -18.20 2.01 4.34
CA ARG A 81 -18.10 0.81 5.17
C ARG A 81 -18.42 1.07 6.63
N PHE A 82 -18.39 2.34 7.03
CA PHE A 82 -18.54 2.76 8.40
C PHE A 82 -19.66 3.80 8.53
N ASP A 83 -20.38 3.74 9.61
CA ASP A 83 -21.27 4.82 10.03
C ASP A 83 -20.40 6.02 10.49
N ASN A 84 -20.47 7.10 9.75
CA ASN A 84 -19.64 8.29 9.97
C ASN A 84 -19.92 8.98 11.33
N ILE A 85 -21.07 8.72 11.95
CA ILE A 85 -21.43 9.27 13.26
C ILE A 85 -20.81 8.44 14.38
N ASN A 86 -21.07 7.13 14.39
CA ASN A 86 -20.69 6.27 15.52
C ASN A 86 -19.46 5.39 15.24
N GLY A 87 -19.03 5.25 13.97
CA GLY A 87 -17.86 4.48 13.51
C GLY A 87 -18.07 2.96 13.54
N LYS A 88 -19.30 2.50 13.60
CA LYS A 88 -19.60 1.07 13.46
C LYS A 88 -19.36 0.62 12.02
N PRO A 89 -18.96 -0.65 11.79
CA PRO A 89 -18.70 -1.17 10.45
C PRO A 89 -20.03 -1.48 9.72
N VAL A 90 -20.80 -0.43 9.44
CA VAL A 90 -22.09 -0.46 8.73
C VAL A 90 -22.16 0.75 7.82
N SER A 91 -22.45 0.53 6.53
CA SER A 91 -22.70 1.61 5.58
C SER A 91 -23.84 2.54 6.02
N ASP A 92 -23.64 3.84 5.92
CA ASP A 92 -24.66 4.87 6.22
C ASP A 92 -25.08 5.67 4.97
N GLY A 93 -24.57 5.33 3.78
CA GLY A 93 -24.84 5.98 2.52
C GLY A 93 -24.00 7.22 2.25
N LEU A 94 -23.01 7.49 3.10
CA LEU A 94 -22.07 8.59 2.96
C LEU A 94 -20.65 8.07 2.83
N PRO A 95 -19.79 8.71 2.00
CA PRO A 95 -18.40 8.28 1.91
C PRO A 95 -17.70 8.37 3.27
N ASP A 96 -16.97 7.31 3.66
CA ASP A 96 -16.21 7.23 4.90
C ASP A 96 -15.19 8.36 5.09
N PHE A 97 -14.64 8.86 3.98
CA PHE A 97 -13.62 9.90 3.96
C PHE A 97 -14.18 11.25 3.48
N ALA A 98 -15.42 11.55 3.84
CA ALA A 98 -16.05 12.82 3.49
C ALA A 98 -15.19 14.02 3.89
N GLY A 99 -14.96 14.95 2.93
CA GLY A 99 -14.14 16.15 3.09
C GLY A 99 -12.63 15.93 3.02
N GLU A 100 -12.14 14.69 2.99
CA GLU A 100 -10.73 14.40 2.81
C GLU A 100 -10.28 14.64 1.37
N VAL A 101 -9.00 14.96 1.22
CA VAL A 101 -8.34 15.11 -0.08
C VAL A 101 -7.27 14.04 -0.20
N PHE A 102 -7.41 13.19 -1.20
CA PHE A 102 -6.39 12.21 -1.55
C PHE A 102 -5.33 12.83 -2.46
N ALA A 103 -4.09 12.40 -2.29
CA ALA A 103 -2.96 12.79 -3.13
C ALA A 103 -2.30 11.51 -3.68
N PRO A 104 -2.90 10.85 -4.70
CA PRO A 104 -2.22 9.74 -5.35
C PRO A 104 -0.96 10.24 -6.04
N ILE A 105 0.16 9.56 -5.75
CA ILE A 105 1.48 9.76 -6.36
C ILE A 105 1.79 8.50 -7.15
N LEU A 106 1.58 8.58 -8.44
CA LEU A 106 1.82 7.49 -9.38
C LEU A 106 3.31 7.47 -9.74
N ASP A 107 4.00 6.40 -9.40
CA ASP A 107 5.44 6.30 -9.67
C ASP A 107 5.72 5.79 -11.08
N VAL A 108 5.22 6.53 -12.08
CA VAL A 108 5.25 6.14 -13.51
C VAL A 108 6.67 6.06 -14.05
N ALA A 109 7.56 6.96 -13.66
CA ALA A 109 8.95 6.99 -14.15
C ALA A 109 9.75 5.76 -13.69
N ASN A 110 9.34 5.12 -12.59
CA ASN A 110 10.13 4.08 -11.93
C ASN A 110 9.46 2.70 -11.93
N ALA A 111 8.17 2.61 -12.20
CA ALA A 111 7.48 1.31 -12.33
C ALA A 111 7.93 0.55 -13.61
N PRO A 112 7.83 -0.78 -13.62
CA PRO A 112 7.43 -1.66 -12.52
C PRO A 112 8.55 -1.95 -11.50
N TYR A 113 8.18 -2.12 -10.22
CA TYR A 113 9.16 -2.33 -9.14
C TYR A 113 9.83 -3.70 -9.16
N SER A 114 9.20 -4.69 -9.79
CA SER A 114 9.76 -6.04 -9.99
C SER A 114 11.13 -6.01 -10.71
N GLY A 115 11.34 -5.04 -11.59
CA GLY A 115 12.60 -4.89 -12.33
C GLY A 115 13.80 -4.60 -11.45
N TYR A 116 13.64 -3.84 -10.35
CA TYR A 116 14.72 -3.58 -9.38
C TYR A 116 15.17 -4.85 -8.68
N VAL A 117 14.23 -5.69 -8.25
CA VAL A 117 14.56 -6.97 -7.61
C VAL A 117 15.21 -7.93 -8.61
N SER A 118 14.70 -7.98 -9.84
CA SER A 118 15.29 -8.78 -10.93
C SER A 118 16.71 -8.35 -11.28
N ALA A 119 17.02 -7.07 -11.11
CA ALA A 119 18.36 -6.50 -11.33
C ALA A 119 19.26 -6.56 -10.07
N ALA A 120 18.80 -7.17 -8.97
CA ALA A 120 19.47 -7.19 -7.67
C ALA A 120 19.82 -5.78 -7.16
N ASN A 121 18.87 -4.84 -7.32
CA ASN A 121 19.00 -3.42 -6.91
C ASN A 121 17.88 -3.04 -5.91
N GLU A 122 17.63 -3.88 -4.93
CA GLU A 122 16.63 -3.68 -3.88
C GLU A 122 16.94 -2.46 -3.01
N ASP A 123 18.21 -2.13 -2.85
CA ASP A 123 18.63 -0.94 -2.10
C ASP A 123 18.13 0.35 -2.78
N PHE A 124 18.12 0.41 -4.12
CA PHE A 124 17.54 1.52 -4.83
C PHE A 124 16.01 1.55 -4.73
N LEU A 125 15.35 0.39 -4.75
CA LEU A 125 13.90 0.30 -4.53
C LEU A 125 13.51 0.81 -3.13
N SER A 126 14.31 0.49 -2.11
CA SER A 126 14.13 1.05 -0.78
C SER A 126 14.30 2.57 -0.78
N GLU A 127 15.39 3.08 -1.36
CA GLU A 127 15.62 4.52 -1.50
C GLU A 127 14.47 5.21 -2.23
N LEU A 128 14.00 4.64 -3.34
CA LEU A 128 12.87 5.14 -4.12
C LEU A 128 11.60 5.28 -3.27
N SER A 129 11.30 4.27 -2.47
CA SER A 129 10.16 4.29 -1.56
C SER A 129 10.28 5.41 -0.52
N VAL A 130 11.49 5.63 0.04
CA VAL A 130 11.76 6.72 0.98
C VAL A 130 11.65 8.09 0.30
N ARG A 131 12.18 8.23 -0.93
CA ARG A 131 12.05 9.49 -1.71
C ARG A 131 10.60 9.83 -1.99
N ASN A 132 9.82 8.87 -2.44
CA ASN A 132 8.39 9.05 -2.71
C ASN A 132 7.60 9.39 -1.43
N PHE A 133 7.96 8.77 -0.30
CA PHE A 133 7.42 9.13 1.01
C PHE A 133 7.74 10.58 1.38
N ILE A 134 8.99 11.03 1.25
CA ILE A 134 9.39 12.41 1.55
C ILE A 134 8.66 13.38 0.61
N ALA A 135 8.54 13.04 -0.69
CA ALA A 135 7.79 13.83 -1.66
C ALA A 135 6.29 13.94 -1.28
N ALA A 136 5.71 12.94 -0.63
CA ALA A 136 4.35 13.04 -0.10
C ALA A 136 4.23 14.04 1.06
N LEU A 137 5.26 14.16 1.89
CA LEU A 137 5.31 15.10 3.03
C LEU A 137 5.62 16.55 2.62
N ASP A 138 6.16 16.74 1.43
CA ASP A 138 6.51 18.07 0.93
C ASP A 138 5.28 18.93 0.66
N THR A 139 5.45 20.24 0.69
CA THR A 139 4.44 21.26 0.37
C THR A 139 4.53 21.77 -1.07
N ALA A 140 5.44 21.24 -1.86
CA ALA A 140 5.67 21.61 -3.24
C ALA A 140 5.91 20.40 -4.14
N CYS A 141 5.71 20.59 -5.44
CA CYS A 141 6.16 19.70 -6.51
C CYS A 141 6.63 20.56 -7.69
N ASN A 142 7.34 19.96 -8.64
CA ASN A 142 7.84 20.69 -9.78
C ASN A 142 6.71 21.10 -10.74
N LEU A 143 6.85 22.23 -11.40
CA LEU A 143 5.88 22.68 -12.40
C LEU A 143 5.81 21.73 -13.60
N SER A 144 6.97 21.18 -13.98
CA SER A 144 7.09 20.16 -15.02
C SER A 144 8.42 19.42 -14.89
N SER A 145 8.55 18.29 -15.57
CA SER A 145 9.82 17.55 -15.65
C SER A 145 10.94 18.30 -16.41
N TYR A 146 10.61 19.36 -17.15
CA TYR A 146 11.55 20.22 -17.87
C TYR A 146 11.93 21.49 -17.13
N ASP A 147 11.20 21.86 -16.10
CA ASP A 147 11.40 23.06 -15.29
C ASP A 147 11.33 22.65 -13.81
N THR A 148 12.45 22.16 -13.33
CA THR A 148 12.62 21.69 -11.95
C THR A 148 12.93 22.81 -10.97
N ASP A 149 13.26 24.02 -11.48
CA ASP A 149 13.52 25.21 -10.66
C ASP A 149 12.22 25.90 -10.20
N ARG A 150 11.12 25.64 -10.90
CA ARG A 150 9.81 26.24 -10.59
C ARG A 150 8.92 25.27 -9.85
N LEU A 151 8.59 25.63 -8.62
CA LEU A 151 7.74 24.84 -7.75
C LEU A 151 6.31 25.35 -7.76
N VAL A 152 5.38 24.41 -7.66
CA VAL A 152 3.94 24.67 -7.44
C VAL A 152 3.51 24.09 -6.11
N HIS A 153 2.54 24.75 -5.48
CA HIS A 153 2.07 24.33 -4.16
C HIS A 153 1.33 23.00 -4.20
N LYS A 154 1.68 22.14 -3.25
CA LYS A 154 1.04 20.86 -2.95
C LYS A 154 0.72 20.79 -1.45
N SER A 155 -0.37 20.12 -1.09
CA SER A 155 -0.63 19.84 0.35
C SER A 155 0.29 18.74 0.85
N ALA A 156 0.98 18.99 1.96
CA ALA A 156 1.70 17.93 2.67
C ALA A 156 0.73 16.85 3.14
N ALA A 157 1.17 15.61 3.08
CA ALA A 157 0.35 14.49 3.55
C ALA A 157 0.33 14.42 5.07
N LYS A 158 -0.85 14.22 5.66
CA LYS A 158 -1.03 13.89 7.09
C LYS A 158 -0.93 12.38 7.36
N MET A 159 -1.02 11.58 6.31
CA MET A 159 -0.94 10.13 6.30
C MET A 159 -0.43 9.69 4.93
N VAL A 160 0.38 8.64 4.90
CA VAL A 160 0.92 8.05 3.67
C VAL A 160 0.57 6.58 3.60
N ILE A 161 -0.04 6.17 2.50
CA ILE A 161 -0.36 4.78 2.19
C ILE A 161 0.64 4.31 1.13
N LEU A 162 1.33 3.21 1.38
CA LEU A 162 2.16 2.53 0.40
C LEU A 162 1.30 1.50 -0.31
N SER A 163 0.89 1.79 -1.55
CA SER A 163 -0.08 1.00 -2.30
C SER A 163 0.50 -0.27 -2.90
N SER A 164 1.83 -0.36 -3.06
CA SER A 164 2.50 -1.53 -3.60
C SER A 164 2.99 -2.46 -2.50
N SER A 165 2.82 -3.77 -2.70
CA SER A 165 3.38 -4.80 -1.83
C SER A 165 4.91 -4.81 -1.87
N TYR A 166 5.54 -4.41 -2.97
CA TYR A 166 6.98 -4.18 -3.06
C TYR A 166 7.45 -3.08 -2.10
N ALA A 167 6.77 -1.92 -2.08
CA ALA A 167 7.09 -0.84 -1.16
C ALA A 167 6.87 -1.27 0.32
N SER A 168 5.90 -2.13 0.58
CA SER A 168 5.67 -2.75 1.90
C SER A 168 6.84 -3.65 2.32
N ALA A 169 7.43 -4.40 1.38
CA ALA A 169 8.52 -5.32 1.66
C ALA A 169 9.87 -4.63 1.79
N TYR A 170 10.19 -3.73 0.87
CA TYR A 170 11.52 -3.17 0.70
C TYR A 170 11.67 -1.74 1.22
N GLY A 171 10.60 -0.92 1.23
CA GLY A 171 10.67 0.49 1.60
C GLY A 171 10.18 0.83 3.02
N TYR A 172 9.14 0.14 3.48
CA TYR A 172 8.44 0.53 4.72
C TYR A 172 9.34 0.66 5.95
N TYR A 173 10.28 -0.25 6.14
CA TYR A 173 11.13 -0.24 7.33
C TYR A 173 12.15 0.88 7.35
N ASP A 174 12.63 1.30 6.18
CA ASP A 174 13.51 2.46 6.06
C ASP A 174 12.74 3.76 6.29
N ILE A 175 11.51 3.84 5.80
CA ILE A 175 10.57 4.94 6.11
C ILE A 175 10.28 5.00 7.63
N ASP A 176 9.96 3.86 8.26
CA ASP A 176 9.72 3.79 9.71
C ASP A 176 10.96 4.20 10.51
N THR A 177 12.15 3.73 10.08
CA THR A 177 13.43 4.10 10.69
C THR A 177 13.69 5.60 10.56
N LEU A 178 13.49 6.17 9.38
CA LEU A 178 13.62 7.62 9.14
C LEU A 178 12.68 8.41 10.04
N CYS A 179 11.39 8.03 10.10
CA CYS A 179 10.40 8.71 10.95
C CYS A 179 10.78 8.67 12.43
N GLN A 180 11.23 7.52 12.92
CA GLN A 180 11.63 7.36 14.32
C GLN A 180 12.85 8.19 14.66
N LEU A 181 13.91 8.14 13.86
CA LEU A 181 15.17 8.84 14.11
C LEU A 181 15.03 10.34 13.90
N ALA A 182 14.23 10.79 12.94
CA ALA A 182 13.92 12.21 12.74
C ALA A 182 12.93 12.77 13.79
N GLY A 183 12.36 11.93 14.65
CA GLY A 183 11.33 12.35 15.62
C GLY A 183 10.03 12.85 14.97
N LYS A 184 9.68 12.34 13.78
CA LYS A 184 8.52 12.76 12.99
C LYS A 184 7.49 11.63 12.90
N PRO A 185 6.52 11.54 13.82
CA PRO A 185 5.52 10.47 13.82
C PRO A 185 4.50 10.67 12.69
N VAL A 186 4.81 10.16 11.51
CA VAL A 186 3.90 10.10 10.36
C VAL A 186 3.12 8.78 10.39
N ALA A 187 1.84 8.82 10.10
CA ALA A 187 1.07 7.61 9.87
C ALA A 187 1.44 7.03 8.50
N VAL A 188 2.07 5.87 8.48
CA VAL A 188 2.41 5.13 7.26
C VAL A 188 1.66 3.80 7.28
N ILE A 189 0.93 3.51 6.20
CA ILE A 189 0.11 2.31 6.05
C ILE A 189 0.61 1.54 4.84
N PRO A 190 1.46 0.50 5.03
CA PRO A 190 1.85 -0.39 3.94
C PRO A 190 0.70 -1.36 3.66
N VAL A 191 0.35 -1.53 2.39
CA VAL A 191 -0.81 -2.33 1.97
C VAL A 191 -0.73 -3.79 2.41
N ALA A 192 0.43 -4.43 2.25
CA ALA A 192 0.61 -5.83 2.66
C ALA A 192 0.47 -6.01 4.18
N GLN A 193 0.99 -5.06 4.97
CA GLN A 193 0.84 -5.08 6.42
C GLN A 193 -0.62 -4.89 6.83
N ALA A 194 -1.35 -3.97 6.17
CA ALA A 194 -2.77 -3.74 6.47
C ALA A 194 -3.61 -5.00 6.23
N MET A 195 -3.33 -5.76 5.17
CA MET A 195 -4.00 -7.04 4.90
C MET A 195 -3.66 -8.10 5.94
N LEU A 196 -2.42 -8.18 6.37
CA LEU A 196 -1.98 -9.12 7.40
C LEU A 196 -2.54 -8.76 8.78
N ASP A 197 -2.53 -7.48 9.16
CA ASP A 197 -3.11 -7.02 10.42
C ASP A 197 -4.62 -7.36 10.48
N HIS A 198 -5.34 -7.20 9.34
CA HIS A 198 -6.74 -7.60 9.23
C HIS A 198 -6.90 -9.12 9.48
N ALA A 199 -6.04 -9.95 8.88
CA ALA A 199 -6.09 -11.40 9.07
C ALA A 199 -5.91 -11.80 10.53
N TRP A 200 -4.91 -11.24 11.24
CA TRP A 200 -4.70 -11.51 12.67
C TRP A 200 -5.81 -10.96 13.54
N GLU A 201 -6.33 -9.78 13.23
CA GLU A 201 -7.45 -9.18 13.97
C GLU A 201 -8.71 -10.06 13.89
N ARG A 202 -8.93 -10.69 12.74
CA ARG A 202 -10.12 -11.50 12.46
C ARG A 202 -10.02 -12.93 12.96
N HIS A 203 -8.89 -13.59 12.75
CA HIS A 203 -8.71 -15.02 12.99
C HIS A 203 -7.81 -15.36 14.20
N GLY A 204 -7.09 -14.39 14.75
CA GLY A 204 -6.17 -14.62 15.87
C GLY A 204 -4.92 -15.39 15.49
N ASN A 205 -4.29 -16.04 16.49
CA ASN A 205 -3.05 -16.78 16.33
C ASN A 205 -3.27 -18.18 15.73
N GLY A 206 -2.19 -18.73 15.15
CA GLY A 206 -2.24 -20.00 14.43
C GLY A 206 -2.73 -19.85 12.99
N LEU A 207 -2.51 -18.67 12.42
CA LEU A 207 -3.01 -18.26 11.12
C LEU A 207 -2.42 -19.10 9.99
N HIS A 208 -3.28 -19.59 9.10
CA HIS A 208 -2.88 -20.21 7.84
C HIS A 208 -3.48 -19.43 6.67
N LEU A 209 -2.61 -18.76 5.92
CA LEU A 209 -3.03 -17.89 4.80
C LEU A 209 -2.72 -18.50 3.45
N GLY A 210 -3.66 -18.36 2.52
CA GLY A 210 -3.35 -18.36 1.10
C GLY A 210 -3.00 -16.94 0.65
N VAL A 211 -2.04 -16.81 -0.25
CA VAL A 211 -1.74 -15.54 -0.92
C VAL A 211 -1.87 -15.75 -2.42
N TRP A 212 -2.84 -15.08 -3.00
CA TRP A 212 -3.00 -15.02 -4.45
C TRP A 212 -2.31 -13.76 -4.94
N THR A 213 -1.24 -13.93 -5.69
CA THR A 213 -0.41 -12.83 -6.18
C THR A 213 0.14 -13.16 -7.58
N THR A 214 0.94 -12.26 -8.15
CA THR A 214 1.59 -12.48 -9.45
C THR A 214 2.89 -13.28 -9.31
N SER A 215 3.35 -13.86 -10.42
CA SER A 215 4.63 -14.59 -10.46
C SER A 215 5.82 -13.73 -10.09
N ASP A 216 5.78 -12.45 -10.47
CA ASP A 216 6.86 -11.49 -10.23
C ASP A 216 6.98 -11.15 -8.73
N VAL A 217 5.85 -10.96 -8.06
CA VAL A 217 5.80 -10.75 -6.60
C VAL A 217 6.33 -11.97 -5.84
N ILE A 218 6.00 -13.20 -6.31
CA ILE A 218 6.56 -14.44 -5.74
C ILE A 218 8.06 -14.50 -5.97
N GLY A 219 8.50 -14.28 -7.22
CA GLY A 219 9.92 -14.30 -7.60
C GLY A 219 10.76 -13.28 -6.85
N ALA A 220 10.18 -12.12 -6.55
CA ALA A 220 10.80 -11.06 -5.77
C ALA A 220 10.82 -11.34 -4.26
N GLY A 221 10.18 -12.38 -3.76
CA GLY A 221 10.20 -12.71 -2.34
C GLY A 221 9.47 -11.71 -1.43
N VAL A 222 8.53 -10.94 -1.98
CA VAL A 222 7.78 -9.91 -1.22
C VAL A 222 7.13 -10.51 0.03
N TRP A 223 6.33 -11.55 -0.15
CA TRP A 223 5.61 -12.19 0.95
C TRP A 223 6.52 -12.97 1.91
N SER A 224 7.63 -13.53 1.41
CA SER A 224 8.65 -14.16 2.26
C SER A 224 9.40 -13.13 3.13
N THR A 225 9.36 -11.85 2.75
CA THR A 225 9.91 -10.73 3.53
C THR A 225 8.89 -10.19 4.52
N VAL A 226 7.66 -9.91 4.09
CA VAL A 226 6.63 -9.24 4.91
C VAL A 226 6.04 -10.19 5.95
N PHE A 227 5.61 -11.39 5.55
CA PHE A 227 4.87 -12.29 6.42
C PHE A 227 5.62 -12.71 7.69
N PRO A 228 6.90 -13.16 7.65
CA PRO A 228 7.62 -13.56 8.87
C PRO A 228 7.86 -12.40 9.84
N ARG A 229 7.93 -11.17 9.33
CA ARG A 229 8.04 -9.97 10.18
C ARG A 229 6.73 -9.71 10.91
N SER A 230 5.63 -9.70 10.16
CA SER A 230 4.30 -9.51 10.72
C SER A 230 3.95 -10.60 11.73
N ALA A 231 4.25 -11.87 11.44
CA ALA A 231 4.06 -12.97 12.37
C ALA A 231 4.82 -12.78 13.70
N ARG A 232 6.07 -12.29 13.63
CA ARG A 232 6.83 -11.94 14.85
C ARG A 232 6.22 -10.79 15.63
N GLU A 233 5.71 -9.78 14.93
CA GLU A 233 5.07 -8.61 15.53
C GLU A 233 3.77 -8.95 16.24
N HIS A 234 3.01 -9.90 15.69
CA HIS A 234 1.80 -10.44 16.30
C HIS A 234 2.09 -11.55 17.33
N GLY A 235 3.35 -11.98 17.48
CA GLY A 235 3.72 -13.03 18.44
C GLY A 235 3.16 -14.40 18.03
N ASP A 236 3.01 -14.67 16.74
CA ASP A 236 2.47 -15.91 16.20
C ASP A 236 3.51 -16.73 15.43
N PRO A 237 4.37 -17.50 16.12
CA PRO A 237 5.37 -18.34 15.47
C PRO A 237 4.78 -19.54 14.73
N ALA A 238 3.49 -19.85 14.96
CA ALA A 238 2.79 -20.95 14.32
C ALA A 238 2.16 -20.55 12.98
N ALA A 239 2.02 -19.25 12.72
CA ALA A 239 1.45 -18.75 11.48
C ALA A 239 2.22 -19.24 10.24
N ARG A 240 1.50 -19.56 9.19
CA ARG A 240 2.03 -20.05 7.90
C ARG A 240 1.29 -19.39 6.76
N TYR A 241 1.95 -19.31 5.61
CA TYR A 241 1.31 -18.90 4.36
C TYR A 241 1.82 -19.74 3.19
N GLU A 242 1.02 -19.80 2.14
CA GLU A 242 1.39 -20.36 0.84
C GLU A 242 0.96 -19.37 -0.25
N ALA A 243 1.90 -19.02 -1.13
CA ALA A 243 1.67 -18.04 -2.19
C ALA A 243 1.65 -18.73 -3.56
N PHE A 244 0.65 -18.42 -4.37
CA PHE A 244 0.54 -18.92 -5.73
C PHE A 244 0.08 -17.84 -6.69
N SER A 245 0.54 -17.95 -7.94
CA SER A 245 0.09 -17.18 -9.09
C SER A 245 -0.72 -18.09 -10.01
N PRO A 246 -2.05 -18.02 -10.00
CA PRO A 246 -2.90 -18.76 -10.93
C PRO A 246 -2.84 -18.17 -12.33
N ASP A 247 -2.99 -19.02 -13.36
CA ASP A 247 -2.95 -18.62 -14.77
C ASP A 247 -4.09 -17.63 -15.11
N SER A 248 -3.75 -16.45 -15.63
CA SER A 248 -4.68 -15.39 -15.96
C SER A 248 -5.59 -15.68 -17.17
N SER A 249 -5.30 -16.72 -17.95
CA SER A 249 -6.07 -17.10 -19.15
C SER A 249 -7.45 -17.71 -18.86
N HIS A 250 -7.74 -18.03 -17.58
CA HIS A 250 -8.95 -18.72 -17.17
C HIS A 250 -9.93 -17.81 -16.39
N THR A 251 -11.16 -18.30 -16.19
CA THR A 251 -12.14 -17.61 -15.34
C THR A 251 -11.64 -17.51 -13.90
N VAL A 252 -12.11 -16.52 -13.13
CA VAL A 252 -11.71 -16.37 -11.72
C VAL A 252 -12.03 -17.61 -10.88
N LEU A 253 -13.14 -18.32 -11.18
CA LEU A 253 -13.46 -19.60 -10.52
C LEU A 253 -12.41 -20.68 -10.86
N ASP A 254 -12.04 -20.83 -12.13
CA ASP A 254 -11.06 -21.84 -12.53
C ASP A 254 -9.68 -21.53 -11.94
N ARG A 255 -9.30 -20.25 -11.91
CA ARG A 255 -8.08 -19.76 -11.25
C ARG A 255 -8.11 -20.07 -9.74
N PHE A 256 -9.25 -19.87 -9.07
CA PHE A 256 -9.39 -20.23 -7.65
C PHE A 256 -9.27 -21.73 -7.43
N LEU A 257 -9.88 -22.54 -8.29
CA LEU A 257 -9.74 -24.00 -8.23
C LEU A 257 -8.31 -24.45 -8.52
N GLU A 258 -7.60 -23.77 -9.39
CA GLU A 258 -6.15 -23.99 -9.62
C GLU A 258 -5.34 -23.67 -8.35
N PHE A 259 -5.60 -22.53 -7.74
CA PHE A 259 -5.00 -22.14 -6.46
C PHE A 259 -5.21 -23.23 -5.42
N MET A 260 -6.46 -23.69 -5.22
CA MET A 260 -6.81 -24.74 -4.26
C MET A 260 -6.17 -26.10 -4.58
N ARG A 261 -5.98 -26.42 -5.87
CA ARG A 261 -5.29 -27.65 -6.29
C ARG A 261 -3.80 -27.56 -5.95
N LYS A 262 -3.14 -26.43 -6.21
CA LYS A 262 -1.74 -26.19 -5.82
C LYS A 262 -1.61 -26.28 -4.29
N TYR A 263 -2.50 -25.64 -3.54
CA TYR A 263 -2.51 -25.71 -2.08
C TYR A 263 -2.70 -27.13 -1.56
N ALA A 264 -3.64 -27.89 -2.11
CA ALA A 264 -3.87 -29.28 -1.72
C ALA A 264 -2.65 -30.19 -1.95
N SER A 265 -1.74 -29.81 -2.86
CA SER A 265 -0.51 -30.56 -3.15
C SER A 265 0.64 -30.25 -2.19
N VAL A 266 0.50 -29.26 -1.34
CA VAL A 266 1.52 -28.89 -0.34
C VAL A 266 1.43 -29.89 0.84
N GLY A 267 2.26 -30.90 0.83
CA GLY A 267 2.47 -31.85 1.93
C GLY A 267 1.21 -32.24 2.73
N LYS A 268 1.07 -31.70 3.92
CA LYS A 268 -0.12 -31.84 4.78
C LYS A 268 -0.77 -30.46 4.96
N PRO A 269 -1.61 -30.01 4.03
CA PRO A 269 -2.18 -28.69 4.10
C PRO A 269 -3.11 -28.56 5.32
N ALA A 270 -2.94 -27.50 6.10
CA ALA A 270 -3.90 -27.13 7.14
C ALA A 270 -5.13 -26.47 6.48
N ARG A 271 -6.20 -26.23 7.24
CA ARG A 271 -7.33 -25.43 6.75
C ARG A 271 -6.90 -23.95 6.64
N LEU A 272 -7.15 -23.34 5.50
CA LEU A 272 -6.89 -21.90 5.28
C LEU A 272 -7.88 -21.07 6.08
N SER A 273 -7.36 -20.10 6.82
CA SER A 273 -8.16 -19.10 7.54
C SER A 273 -8.67 -18.02 6.59
N ALA A 274 -7.82 -17.56 5.67
CA ALA A 274 -8.16 -16.53 4.71
C ALA A 274 -7.32 -16.65 3.43
N LEU A 275 -7.78 -15.97 2.37
CA LEU A 275 -7.06 -15.75 1.13
C LEU A 275 -6.77 -14.25 0.97
N VAL A 276 -5.52 -13.89 1.03
CA VAL A 276 -5.05 -12.53 0.72
C VAL A 276 -4.97 -12.37 -0.80
N LEU A 277 -5.64 -11.35 -1.33
CA LEU A 277 -5.59 -10.99 -2.76
C LEU A 277 -4.60 -9.86 -2.97
N ASP A 278 -3.49 -10.17 -3.64
CA ASP A 278 -2.42 -9.24 -4.00
C ASP A 278 -2.14 -9.31 -5.52
N ASP A 279 -3.21 -9.26 -6.30
CA ASP A 279 -3.20 -9.29 -7.77
C ASP A 279 -4.23 -8.26 -8.27
N PRO A 280 -3.78 -7.08 -8.77
CA PRO A 280 -4.68 -6.01 -9.19
C PRO A 280 -5.55 -6.38 -10.40
N SER A 281 -5.17 -7.40 -11.16
CA SER A 281 -5.95 -7.88 -12.31
C SER A 281 -7.21 -8.66 -11.93
N VAL A 282 -7.38 -8.99 -10.64
CA VAL A 282 -8.49 -9.83 -10.14
C VAL A 282 -9.53 -8.99 -9.43
N SER A 283 -10.76 -9.03 -9.94
CA SER A 283 -11.89 -8.43 -9.24
C SER A 283 -12.18 -9.17 -7.93
N VAL A 284 -12.17 -8.43 -6.83
CA VAL A 284 -12.48 -8.94 -5.48
C VAL A 284 -13.86 -9.60 -5.43
N ASP A 285 -14.86 -8.98 -6.05
CA ASP A 285 -16.24 -9.49 -6.04
C ASP A 285 -16.35 -10.80 -6.84
N SER A 286 -15.65 -10.90 -7.97
CA SER A 286 -15.57 -12.13 -8.75
C SER A 286 -14.89 -13.26 -7.96
N LEU A 287 -13.84 -12.95 -7.20
CA LEU A 287 -13.17 -13.91 -6.35
C LEU A 287 -14.05 -14.35 -5.16
N ARG A 288 -14.74 -13.42 -4.51
CA ARG A 288 -15.71 -13.73 -3.46
C ARG A 288 -16.84 -14.62 -3.98
N ALA A 289 -17.36 -14.36 -5.17
CA ALA A 289 -18.37 -15.20 -5.81
C ALA A 289 -17.83 -16.62 -6.12
N ALA A 290 -16.57 -16.73 -6.58
CA ALA A 290 -15.91 -18.02 -6.79
C ALA A 290 -15.78 -18.82 -5.49
N VAL A 291 -15.31 -18.17 -4.41
CA VAL A 291 -15.23 -18.76 -3.06
C VAL A 291 -16.58 -19.24 -2.58
N GLN A 292 -17.61 -18.40 -2.68
CA GLN A 292 -18.98 -18.78 -2.30
C GLN A 292 -19.47 -20.02 -3.07
N SER A 293 -19.16 -20.11 -4.37
CA SER A 293 -19.52 -21.26 -5.20
C SER A 293 -18.88 -22.56 -4.70
N VAL A 294 -17.66 -22.50 -4.16
CA VAL A 294 -16.96 -23.66 -3.57
C VAL A 294 -17.47 -23.98 -2.18
N MET A 295 -17.86 -22.97 -1.40
CA MET A 295 -18.37 -23.15 -0.03
C MET A 295 -19.80 -23.70 0.04
N GLN A 296 -20.58 -23.66 -1.05
CA GLN A 296 -21.96 -24.18 -1.08
C GLN A 296 -22.02 -25.69 -0.81
N VAL A 297 -22.83 -26.06 0.18
CA VAL A 297 -22.93 -27.46 0.70
C VAL A 297 -23.51 -28.42 -0.32
N ASP A 298 -24.38 -27.96 -1.20
CA ASP A 298 -25.05 -28.76 -2.24
C ASP A 298 -24.17 -29.11 -3.46
N ARG A 299 -22.93 -28.60 -3.47
CA ARG A 299 -21.98 -28.85 -4.57
C ARG A 299 -20.89 -29.83 -4.16
N ASP A 300 -21.21 -31.10 -4.18
CA ASP A 300 -20.28 -32.19 -3.78
C ASP A 300 -18.97 -32.20 -4.59
N ARG A 301 -18.98 -31.72 -5.85
CA ARG A 301 -17.80 -31.68 -6.69
C ARG A 301 -16.63 -30.82 -6.10
N TYR A 302 -16.92 -29.94 -5.14
CA TYR A 302 -15.92 -29.10 -4.51
C TYR A 302 -15.58 -29.52 -3.07
N ILE A 303 -16.09 -30.61 -2.59
CA ILE A 303 -15.95 -31.06 -1.19
C ILE A 303 -14.50 -31.14 -0.74
N THR A 304 -13.60 -31.59 -1.62
CA THR A 304 -12.16 -31.67 -1.32
C THR A 304 -11.56 -30.32 -1.01
N TYR A 305 -11.90 -29.29 -1.81
CA TYR A 305 -11.40 -27.94 -1.62
C TYR A 305 -12.08 -27.24 -0.44
N ARG A 306 -13.37 -27.39 -0.30
CA ARG A 306 -14.13 -26.86 0.84
C ARG A 306 -13.58 -27.33 2.19
N ASN A 307 -13.17 -28.59 2.29
CA ASN A 307 -12.59 -29.14 3.51
C ASN A 307 -11.21 -28.55 3.87
N LEU A 308 -10.58 -27.84 2.94
CA LEU A 308 -9.33 -27.11 3.16
C LEU A 308 -9.55 -25.64 3.60
N LEU A 309 -10.80 -25.20 3.72
CA LEU A 309 -11.15 -23.85 4.16
C LEU A 309 -11.77 -23.90 5.56
N THR A 310 -11.53 -22.91 6.40
CA THR A 310 -12.24 -22.77 7.67
C THR A 310 -13.68 -22.35 7.45
N ASP A 311 -14.53 -22.49 8.44
CA ASP A 311 -15.95 -22.16 8.30
C ASP A 311 -16.19 -20.64 8.20
N ASP A 312 -15.25 -19.85 8.74
CA ASP A 312 -15.16 -18.39 8.71
C ASP A 312 -14.18 -17.87 7.67
N PHE A 313 -13.81 -18.70 6.69
CA PHE A 313 -12.89 -18.33 5.62
C PHE A 313 -13.35 -17.08 4.86
N GLU A 314 -12.43 -16.16 4.63
CA GLU A 314 -12.70 -14.92 3.90
C GLU A 314 -11.63 -14.56 2.87
N VAL A 315 -12.00 -13.66 1.94
CA VAL A 315 -11.08 -13.01 1.02
C VAL A 315 -10.72 -11.64 1.58
N ILE A 316 -9.45 -11.46 1.86
CA ILE A 316 -8.85 -10.20 2.35
C ILE A 316 -8.30 -9.45 1.14
N ASP A 317 -8.77 -8.23 0.94
CA ASP A 317 -8.37 -7.37 -0.17
C ASP A 317 -7.70 -6.07 0.32
N PRO A 318 -6.84 -5.45 -0.52
CA PRO A 318 -6.12 -4.23 -0.18
C PRO A 318 -7.05 -3.09 0.21
N ALA A 319 -8.09 -2.86 -0.58
CA ALA A 319 -8.99 -1.71 -0.43
C ALA A 319 -9.72 -1.72 0.90
N SER A 320 -10.32 -2.86 1.25
CA SER A 320 -11.04 -3.03 2.53
C SER A 320 -10.12 -2.91 3.74
N SER A 321 -8.92 -3.52 3.64
CA SER A 321 -7.96 -3.53 4.74
C SER A 321 -7.40 -2.13 4.98
N VAL A 322 -6.97 -1.44 3.92
CA VAL A 322 -6.44 -0.07 4.03
C VAL A 322 -7.51 0.91 4.48
N ALA A 323 -8.73 0.84 3.93
CA ALA A 323 -9.83 1.71 4.36
C ALA A 323 -10.11 1.57 5.87
N SER A 324 -10.11 0.34 6.39
CA SER A 324 -10.35 0.07 7.81
C SER A 324 -9.25 0.66 8.70
N VAL A 325 -7.99 0.50 8.32
CA VAL A 325 -6.84 1.04 9.06
C VAL A 325 -6.85 2.57 9.02
N CYS A 326 -7.04 3.17 7.83
CA CYS A 326 -7.12 4.62 7.64
C CYS A 326 -8.24 5.25 8.46
N TYR A 327 -9.46 4.73 8.32
CA TYR A 327 -10.63 5.22 9.05
C TYR A 327 -10.43 5.14 10.56
N SER A 328 -9.98 3.98 11.04
CA SER A 328 -9.72 3.76 12.47
C SER A 328 -8.65 4.72 13.02
N TYR A 329 -7.57 4.95 12.26
CA TYR A 329 -6.53 5.88 12.66
C TYR A 329 -7.06 7.32 12.73
N LEU A 330 -7.69 7.81 11.67
CA LEU A 330 -8.23 9.18 11.62
C LEU A 330 -9.23 9.43 12.75
N ARG A 331 -10.08 8.43 13.02
CA ARG A 331 -11.07 8.51 14.09
C ARG A 331 -10.43 8.50 15.48
N LYS A 332 -9.56 7.54 15.77
CA LYS A 332 -8.88 7.39 17.08
C LYS A 332 -8.01 8.60 17.42
N THR A 333 -7.37 9.21 16.41
CA THR A 333 -6.48 10.36 16.60
C THR A 333 -7.15 11.70 16.42
N ASN A 334 -8.48 11.73 16.13
CA ASN A 334 -9.25 12.93 15.84
C ASN A 334 -8.64 13.78 14.71
N ARG A 335 -8.22 13.11 13.61
CA ARG A 335 -7.56 13.75 12.46
C ARG A 335 -8.41 13.84 11.21
N PHE A 336 -9.68 13.46 11.27
CA PHE A 336 -10.61 13.77 10.18
C PHE A 336 -10.71 15.28 9.96
N THR A 337 -10.81 15.68 8.70
CA THR A 337 -11.09 17.08 8.35
C THR A 337 -12.45 17.51 8.89
N HIS A 338 -12.62 18.83 9.07
CA HIS A 338 -13.93 19.39 9.40
C HIS A 338 -14.73 19.85 8.16
N LYS A 339 -14.20 19.61 6.95
CA LYS A 339 -14.89 19.99 5.73
C LYS A 339 -16.08 19.05 5.49
N VAL A 340 -17.23 19.63 5.20
CA VAL A 340 -18.43 18.90 4.79
C VAL A 340 -18.47 18.93 3.26
N ALA A 341 -17.87 17.93 2.63
CA ALA A 341 -17.79 17.79 1.17
C ALA A 341 -17.62 16.32 0.81
N TYR A 342 -17.83 15.96 -0.45
CA TYR A 342 -17.39 14.67 -0.95
C TYR A 342 -15.87 14.58 -0.91
N PRO A 343 -15.29 13.35 -0.80
CA PRO A 343 -13.86 13.16 -0.96
C PRO A 343 -13.39 13.68 -2.32
N ASP A 344 -12.21 14.29 -2.35
CA ASP A 344 -11.58 14.85 -3.54
C ASP A 344 -10.21 14.25 -3.76
N ALA A 345 -9.61 14.40 -4.96
CA ALA A 345 -8.26 13.96 -5.23
C ALA A 345 -7.50 14.98 -6.08
N LYS A 346 -6.21 15.13 -5.78
CA LYS A 346 -5.26 15.85 -6.61
C LYS A 346 -4.12 14.91 -6.97
N LEU A 347 -4.01 14.59 -8.25
CA LEU A 347 -3.14 13.53 -8.75
C LEU A 347 -1.76 14.07 -9.08
N TYR A 348 -0.75 13.28 -8.73
CA TYR A 348 0.66 13.54 -9.02
C TYR A 348 1.30 12.33 -9.68
N ALA A 349 2.38 12.56 -10.42
CA ALA A 349 3.19 11.49 -11.01
C ALA A 349 4.67 11.80 -10.87
N THR A 350 5.49 10.76 -10.84
CA THR A 350 6.91 10.90 -11.14
C THR A 350 7.10 10.94 -12.65
N ALA A 351 7.99 11.81 -13.11
CA ALA A 351 8.33 11.96 -14.53
C ALA A 351 9.85 12.07 -14.69
N PRO A 352 10.44 11.45 -15.75
CA PRO A 352 11.88 11.60 -16.00
C PRO A 352 12.27 13.08 -16.12
N VAL A 353 13.39 13.46 -15.50
CA VAL A 353 13.91 14.83 -15.64
C VAL A 353 14.55 15.01 -17.01
N ASN A 354 14.62 16.23 -17.49
CA ASN A 354 15.34 16.57 -18.70
C ASN A 354 16.87 16.63 -18.41
N GLY A 355 17.69 16.32 -19.40
CA GLY A 355 19.16 16.45 -19.30
C GLY A 355 19.91 15.19 -18.92
N LEU A 356 19.24 14.06 -18.77
CA LEU A 356 19.91 12.75 -18.73
C LEU A 356 20.52 12.42 -20.11
N PRO A 357 21.50 11.50 -20.18
CA PRO A 357 22.02 11.02 -21.45
C PRO A 357 20.91 10.53 -22.37
N GLU A 358 21.02 10.75 -23.67
CA GLU A 358 20.01 10.33 -24.66
C GLU A 358 19.69 8.82 -24.57
N SER A 359 20.70 8.00 -24.25
CA SER A 359 20.54 6.55 -24.01
C SER A 359 19.69 6.19 -22.79
N ALA A 360 19.39 7.13 -21.90
CA ALA A 360 18.53 6.90 -20.76
C ALA A 360 17.03 6.90 -21.12
N TYR A 361 16.68 7.41 -22.30
CA TYR A 361 15.29 7.57 -22.71
C TYR A 361 14.87 6.59 -23.78
N THR A 362 13.63 6.14 -23.69
CA THR A 362 12.91 5.51 -24.81
C THR A 362 12.52 6.57 -25.85
N PRO A 363 12.13 6.17 -27.08
CA PRO A 363 11.63 7.12 -28.08
C PRO A 363 10.44 7.97 -27.59
N ASP A 364 9.64 7.45 -26.66
CA ASP A 364 8.47 8.12 -26.08
C ASP A 364 8.83 8.99 -24.85
N GLY A 365 10.12 9.09 -24.50
CA GLY A 365 10.62 9.95 -23.43
C GLY A 365 10.56 9.37 -22.02
N TRP A 366 10.26 8.06 -21.88
CA TRP A 366 10.37 7.35 -20.61
C TRP A 366 11.78 6.84 -20.35
N LEU A 367 12.08 6.46 -19.11
CA LEU A 367 13.37 5.82 -18.81
C LEU A 367 13.43 4.41 -19.43
N THR A 368 14.57 4.09 -20.07
CA THR A 368 14.85 2.72 -20.49
C THR A 368 14.98 1.79 -19.28
N ASP A 369 14.67 0.51 -19.45
CA ASP A 369 14.77 -0.48 -18.36
C ASP A 369 16.21 -0.62 -17.85
N GLU A 370 17.20 -0.62 -18.77
CA GLU A 370 18.61 -0.67 -18.39
C GLU A 370 18.99 0.52 -17.50
N PHE A 371 18.61 1.75 -17.87
CA PHE A 371 18.90 2.91 -17.07
C PHE A 371 18.09 2.91 -15.75
N ARG A 372 16.81 2.57 -15.82
CA ARG A 372 15.89 2.55 -14.67
C ARG A 372 16.37 1.64 -13.56
N TYR A 373 16.72 0.40 -13.87
CA TYR A 373 17.01 -0.63 -12.88
C TYR A 373 18.48 -0.68 -12.44
N MET A 374 19.40 -0.05 -13.18
CA MET A 374 20.83 -0.04 -12.86
C MET A 374 21.30 1.27 -12.21
N ARG A 375 20.37 2.11 -11.75
CA ARG A 375 20.71 3.38 -11.09
C ARG A 375 21.47 3.13 -9.78
N ALA A 376 22.48 3.97 -9.56
CA ALA A 376 23.19 3.96 -8.29
C ALA A 376 22.33 4.56 -7.16
N VAL A 377 22.55 4.07 -5.95
CA VAL A 377 21.92 4.60 -4.73
C VAL A 377 22.55 5.92 -4.30
N ASN A 378 21.81 6.68 -3.49
CA ASN A 378 22.28 7.87 -2.79
C ASN A 378 22.80 8.99 -3.70
N LEU A 379 22.23 9.15 -4.88
CA LEU A 379 22.52 10.28 -5.76
C LEU A 379 21.89 11.58 -5.22
N ASP A 380 22.59 12.70 -5.37
CA ASP A 380 22.08 14.01 -4.94
C ASP A 380 20.87 14.44 -5.77
N GLU A 381 20.94 14.23 -7.09
CA GLU A 381 19.87 14.56 -8.02
C GLU A 381 19.19 13.30 -8.53
N PRO A 382 17.91 13.10 -8.23
CA PRO A 382 17.15 11.97 -8.77
C PRO A 382 16.94 12.15 -10.28
N SER A 383 16.87 11.02 -11.00
CA SER A 383 16.59 11.00 -12.44
C SER A 383 15.13 11.26 -12.80
N TYR A 384 14.32 11.64 -11.84
CA TYR A 384 12.90 11.95 -11.98
C TYR A 384 12.51 13.08 -11.03
N SER A 385 11.36 13.68 -11.29
CA SER A 385 10.76 14.71 -10.43
C SER A 385 9.30 14.42 -10.19
N LEU A 386 8.78 14.90 -9.04
CA LEU A 386 7.34 14.87 -8.76
C LEU A 386 6.66 16.05 -9.47
N VAL A 387 5.64 15.77 -10.24
CA VAL A 387 4.84 16.75 -10.99
C VAL A 387 3.36 16.51 -10.75
N GLU A 388 2.53 17.54 -10.98
CA GLU A 388 1.09 17.33 -11.08
C GLU A 388 0.77 16.47 -12.31
N LEU A 389 -0.09 15.46 -12.16
CA LEU A 389 -0.42 14.54 -13.26
C LEU A 389 -1.09 15.30 -14.41
N LYS A 390 -0.57 15.07 -15.61
CA LYS A 390 -1.10 15.59 -16.89
C LYS A 390 -0.99 14.49 -17.94
N ASP A 391 -1.70 14.63 -19.04
CA ASP A 391 -1.75 13.62 -20.13
C ASP A 391 -0.37 13.13 -20.58
N LYS A 392 0.63 14.01 -20.61
CA LYS A 392 2.01 13.66 -21.00
C LYS A 392 2.79 12.84 -19.97
N TYR A 393 2.25 12.66 -18.77
CA TYR A 393 2.86 11.93 -17.66
C TYR A 393 2.11 10.66 -17.29
N ILE A 394 1.20 10.23 -18.15
CA ILE A 394 0.41 9.00 -18.00
C ILE A 394 0.52 8.18 -19.28
N THR A 395 0.64 6.87 -19.15
CA THR A 395 0.64 5.99 -20.32
C THR A 395 -0.78 5.80 -20.85
N PRO A 396 -0.95 5.56 -22.18
CA PRO A 396 -2.28 5.29 -22.74
C PRO A 396 -3.01 4.14 -22.05
N GLU A 397 -2.30 3.06 -21.72
CA GLU A 397 -2.85 1.87 -21.07
C GLU A 397 -3.40 2.20 -19.68
N LEU A 398 -2.64 2.99 -18.90
CA LEU A 398 -3.08 3.43 -17.57
C LEU A 398 -4.30 4.36 -17.67
N LEU A 399 -4.33 5.24 -18.66
CA LEU A 399 -5.46 6.13 -18.90
C LEU A 399 -6.74 5.35 -19.28
N GLU A 400 -6.60 4.35 -20.16
CA GLU A 400 -7.72 3.46 -20.53
C GLU A 400 -8.21 2.66 -19.32
N MET A 401 -7.31 2.15 -18.51
CA MET A 401 -7.65 1.43 -17.29
C MET A 401 -8.38 2.36 -16.30
N MET A 402 -7.90 3.59 -16.09
CA MET A 402 -8.56 4.56 -15.22
C MET A 402 -9.99 4.86 -15.70
N LEU A 403 -10.18 5.06 -17.00
CA LEU A 403 -11.51 5.27 -17.58
C LEU A 403 -12.44 4.07 -17.34
N ALA A 404 -11.91 2.86 -17.47
CA ALA A 404 -12.70 1.63 -17.39
C ALA A 404 -13.08 1.24 -15.95
N VAL A 405 -12.15 1.37 -14.98
CA VAL A 405 -12.32 0.78 -13.64
C VAL A 405 -12.18 1.76 -12.47
N THR A 406 -11.80 3.02 -12.72
CA THR A 406 -11.71 4.07 -11.69
C THR A 406 -12.50 5.33 -12.05
N PRO A 407 -13.83 5.23 -12.28
CA PRO A 407 -14.63 6.32 -12.86
C PRO A 407 -14.67 7.57 -11.98
N LYS A 408 -14.64 7.43 -10.66
CA LYS A 408 -14.65 8.58 -9.75
C LYS A 408 -13.32 9.33 -9.82
N LEU A 409 -12.21 8.60 -9.74
CA LEU A 409 -10.87 9.18 -9.83
C LEU A 409 -10.63 9.79 -11.22
N PHE A 410 -11.05 9.08 -12.28
CA PHE A 410 -10.96 9.60 -13.64
C PHE A 410 -11.73 10.91 -13.81
N ALA A 411 -12.95 11.01 -13.27
CA ALA A 411 -13.74 12.25 -13.30
C ALA A 411 -13.05 13.42 -12.56
N LEU A 412 -12.27 13.13 -11.52
CA LEU A 412 -11.46 14.14 -10.81
C LEU A 412 -10.20 14.52 -11.59
N TYR A 413 -9.62 13.59 -12.34
CA TYR A 413 -8.47 13.82 -13.20
C TYR A 413 -8.76 14.77 -14.38
N VAL A 414 -9.90 14.59 -15.04
CA VAL A 414 -10.29 15.39 -16.22
C VAL A 414 -10.96 16.72 -15.86
N ARG A 415 -11.20 17.02 -14.58
CA ARG A 415 -11.77 18.29 -14.09
C ARG A 415 -10.73 19.41 -14.05
#